data_7f72dfa124812dc5d76aa9b40c103191
#
_entry.id   7f72dfa124812dc5d76aa9b40c103191
#
_cell.length_a   1.000
_cell.length_b   1.000
_cell.length_c   1.000
_cell.angle_alpha   90.00
_cell.angle_beta   90.00
_cell.angle_gamma   90.00
#
_symmetry.space_group_name_H-M   'P 1'
#
loop_
_entity.id
_entity.type
_entity.pdbx_description
1 polymer ?
#
loop_
_entity_poly.entity_id
_entity_poly.type
_entity_poly.pdbx_seq_one_letter_code
_entity_poly.pdbx_strand_id
1 'polypeptide(L)'
;LKTLSHTLLHLDIQPTKMSPLVVKHPFTDSGLAGIYAEDGSLSVGNLLDSPDALRTWRENFSRRINEAETAMITKPYQFGYLRLAAAHLSEQDMASFLSYAWISTESPNNDPNLSQRELLSMFRSLDPQKLMDQEEYTQFQNLDDVVTVYRGVTSYNANNIKALSWTLNREVAEWFVHRYGEDGIVYEAQINKEHTYALFLGRNEEEVIVDPKRLINLVPSPSQEPVQGPDLSM
;
A
#
# COMPACT_ATOMS: atom_id res chain seq x y z
N LEU A 1 -16.81 -5.26 -13.58
CA LEU A 1 -15.77 -5.49 -14.59
C LEU A 1 -15.99 -4.63 -15.82
N LYS A 2 -17.10 -4.80 -16.57
CA LYS A 2 -17.33 -4.04 -17.83
C LYS A 2 -17.21 -2.52 -17.66
N THR A 3 -17.75 -1.95 -16.58
CA THR A 3 -17.70 -0.49 -16.34
C THR A 3 -16.27 -0.01 -16.05
N LEU A 4 -15.53 -0.71 -15.19
CA LEU A 4 -14.14 -0.35 -14.87
C LEU A 4 -13.25 -0.48 -16.11
N SER A 5 -13.31 -1.63 -16.80
CA SER A 5 -12.56 -1.87 -18.02
C SER A 5 -12.85 -0.82 -19.08
N HIS A 6 -14.13 -0.45 -19.25
CA HIS A 6 -14.53 0.58 -20.18
C HIS A 6 -13.92 1.94 -19.83
N THR A 7 -13.95 2.33 -18.55
CA THR A 7 -13.36 3.58 -18.08
C THR A 7 -11.86 3.60 -18.34
N LEU A 8 -11.14 2.54 -17.98
CA LEU A 8 -9.68 2.44 -18.16
C LEU A 8 -9.28 2.38 -19.63
N LEU A 9 -10.07 1.72 -20.47
CA LEU A 9 -9.83 1.64 -21.92
C LEU A 9 -9.95 2.98 -22.65
N HIS A 10 -10.69 3.92 -22.09
CA HIS A 10 -10.85 5.28 -22.67
C HIS A 10 -9.76 6.25 -22.23
N LEU A 11 -8.88 5.86 -21.31
CA LEU A 11 -7.75 6.70 -20.93
C LEU A 11 -6.69 6.66 -22.03
N ASP A 12 -6.31 7.84 -22.53
CA ASP A 12 -5.28 7.97 -23.55
C ASP A 12 -3.89 7.84 -22.93
N ILE A 13 -3.12 6.88 -23.44
CA ILE A 13 -1.68 6.79 -23.20
C ILE A 13 -0.99 7.70 -24.20
N GLN A 14 -0.28 8.71 -23.71
CA GLN A 14 0.42 9.68 -24.54
C GLN A 14 1.93 9.59 -24.33
N PRO A 15 2.73 9.62 -25.42
CA PRO A 15 4.18 9.64 -25.32
C PRO A 15 4.66 10.94 -24.67
N THR A 16 5.80 10.86 -23.99
CA THR A 16 6.50 12.02 -23.46
C THR A 16 7.83 12.26 -24.17
N LYS A 17 8.41 13.45 -23.95
CA LYS A 17 9.74 13.78 -24.47
C LYS A 17 10.88 13.19 -23.63
N MET A 18 10.58 12.58 -22.49
CA MET A 18 11.59 12.06 -21.57
C MET A 18 12.24 10.78 -22.07
N SER A 19 11.43 9.86 -22.54
CA SER A 19 11.86 8.55 -23.07
C SER A 19 10.70 7.91 -23.83
N PRO A 20 10.97 7.05 -24.83
CA PRO A 20 9.95 6.24 -25.49
C PRO A 20 9.17 5.32 -24.53
N LEU A 21 9.75 5.00 -23.38
CA LEU A 21 9.14 4.13 -22.36
C LEU A 21 8.34 4.89 -21.32
N VAL A 22 8.46 6.23 -21.26
CA VAL A 22 7.74 7.07 -20.30
C VAL A 22 6.51 7.66 -20.96
N VAL A 23 5.34 7.37 -20.42
CA VAL A 23 4.05 7.78 -20.96
C VAL A 23 3.31 8.69 -19.99
N LYS A 24 2.46 9.53 -20.52
CA LYS A 24 1.48 10.30 -19.74
C LYS A 24 0.19 9.51 -19.69
N HIS A 25 -0.15 9.02 -18.51
CA HIS A 25 -1.38 8.26 -18.26
C HIS A 25 -1.79 8.40 -16.78
N PRO A 26 -3.09 8.43 -16.44
CA PRO A 26 -3.53 8.62 -15.05
C PRO A 26 -3.10 7.54 -14.06
N PHE A 27 -2.85 6.31 -14.51
CA PHE A 27 -2.54 5.17 -13.64
C PHE A 27 -1.15 4.58 -13.84
N THR A 28 -0.43 4.95 -14.89
CA THR A 28 0.93 4.45 -15.14
C THR A 28 1.77 5.52 -15.81
N ASP A 29 3.07 5.47 -15.57
CA ASP A 29 4.08 6.31 -16.23
C ASP A 29 4.98 5.51 -17.18
N SER A 30 4.66 4.24 -17.43
CA SER A 30 5.43 3.33 -18.28
C SER A 30 4.70 2.99 -19.56
N GLY A 31 5.43 2.97 -20.68
CA GLY A 31 4.97 2.43 -21.96
C GLY A 31 5.05 0.89 -22.02
N LEU A 32 5.67 0.27 -21.03
CA LEU A 32 5.72 -1.19 -20.93
C LEU A 32 4.49 -1.72 -20.21
N ALA A 33 3.89 -2.78 -20.74
CA ALA A 33 2.76 -3.45 -20.13
C ALA A 33 2.91 -4.95 -20.15
N GLY A 34 2.35 -5.60 -19.14
CA GLY A 34 2.17 -7.04 -19.13
C GLY A 34 1.07 -7.44 -20.13
N ILE A 35 1.38 -8.38 -21.02
CA ILE A 35 0.42 -8.96 -21.96
C ILE A 35 0.29 -10.44 -21.64
N TYR A 36 -0.91 -10.85 -21.25
CA TYR A 36 -1.22 -12.25 -20.94
C TYR A 36 -1.69 -12.98 -22.19
N ALA A 37 -1.04 -14.10 -22.51
CA ALA A 37 -1.53 -15.03 -23.49
C ALA A 37 -2.72 -15.87 -22.95
N GLU A 38 -3.41 -16.58 -23.84
CA GLU A 38 -4.55 -17.45 -23.46
C GLU A 38 -4.13 -18.58 -22.50
N ASP A 39 -2.89 -19.05 -22.61
CA ASP A 39 -2.32 -20.07 -21.73
C ASP A 39 -1.89 -19.53 -20.34
N GLY A 40 -2.07 -18.23 -20.09
CA GLY A 40 -1.69 -17.58 -18.84
C GLY A 40 -0.24 -17.12 -18.78
N SER A 41 0.57 -17.35 -19.82
CA SER A 41 1.93 -16.83 -19.89
C SER A 41 1.93 -15.30 -19.97
N LEU A 42 2.90 -14.66 -19.30
CA LEU A 42 3.08 -13.21 -19.27
C LEU A 42 4.22 -12.83 -20.21
N SER A 43 3.97 -11.94 -21.15
CA SER A 43 5.00 -11.23 -21.91
C SER A 43 4.96 -9.74 -21.60
N VAL A 44 6.09 -9.06 -21.73
CA VAL A 44 6.17 -7.60 -21.59
C VAL A 44 6.24 -6.99 -22.99
N GLY A 45 5.30 -6.13 -23.30
CA GLY A 45 5.23 -5.39 -24.56
C GLY A 45 5.34 -3.89 -24.38
N ASN A 46 5.84 -3.19 -25.38
CA ASN A 46 5.81 -1.74 -25.40
C ASN A 46 4.51 -1.27 -26.08
N LEU A 47 3.65 -0.60 -25.33
CA LEU A 47 2.35 -0.10 -25.80
C LEU A 47 2.47 0.95 -26.92
N LEU A 48 3.64 1.56 -27.06
CA LEU A 48 3.90 2.62 -28.03
C LEU A 48 4.53 2.09 -29.33
N ASP A 49 4.87 0.80 -29.41
CA ASP A 49 5.49 0.22 -30.62
C ASP A 49 4.55 0.25 -31.81
N SER A 50 3.25 0.07 -31.57
CA SER A 50 2.24 0.14 -32.61
C SER A 50 0.83 0.36 -32.05
N PRO A 51 -0.11 0.86 -32.86
CA PRO A 51 -1.53 0.93 -32.47
C PRO A 51 -2.11 -0.43 -32.11
N ASP A 52 -1.59 -1.51 -32.72
CA ASP A 52 -2.05 -2.88 -32.43
C ASP A 52 -1.59 -3.35 -31.04
N ALA A 53 -0.37 -3.00 -30.61
CA ALA A 53 0.10 -3.32 -29.26
C ALA A 53 -0.82 -2.70 -28.19
N LEU A 54 -1.15 -1.43 -28.33
CA LEU A 54 -2.07 -0.73 -27.42
C LEU A 54 -3.48 -1.34 -27.46
N ARG A 55 -3.99 -1.67 -28.64
CA ARG A 55 -5.30 -2.31 -28.78
C ARG A 55 -5.32 -3.68 -28.09
N THR A 56 -4.32 -4.52 -28.34
CA THR A 56 -4.20 -5.84 -27.72
C THR A 56 -4.12 -5.75 -26.21
N TRP A 57 -3.34 -4.80 -25.67
CA TRP A 57 -3.28 -4.55 -24.24
C TRP A 57 -4.66 -4.17 -23.67
N ARG A 58 -5.37 -3.24 -24.30
CA ARG A 58 -6.71 -2.82 -23.88
C ARG A 58 -7.70 -3.99 -23.86
N GLU A 59 -7.68 -4.84 -24.88
CA GLU A 59 -8.53 -6.03 -24.97
C GLU A 59 -8.20 -7.04 -23.87
N ASN A 60 -6.95 -7.29 -23.59
CA ASN A 60 -6.50 -8.18 -22.52
C ASN A 60 -6.80 -7.60 -21.14
N PHE A 61 -6.56 -6.32 -20.94
CA PHE A 61 -6.90 -5.63 -19.70
C PHE A 61 -8.40 -5.71 -19.39
N SER A 62 -9.27 -5.60 -20.39
CA SER A 62 -10.71 -5.73 -20.20
C SER A 62 -11.17 -7.14 -19.81
N ARG A 63 -10.35 -8.15 -20.06
CA ARG A 63 -10.63 -9.56 -19.71
C ARG A 63 -10.13 -9.94 -18.32
N ARG A 64 -9.06 -9.32 -17.87
CA ARG A 64 -8.39 -9.67 -16.61
C ARG A 64 -7.99 -8.42 -15.84
N ILE A 65 -8.51 -8.27 -14.65
CA ILE A 65 -7.98 -7.38 -13.64
C ILE A 65 -7.38 -8.29 -12.57
N ASN A 66 -6.08 -8.33 -12.48
CA ASN A 66 -5.36 -9.17 -11.54
C ASN A 66 -4.17 -8.43 -10.93
N GLU A 67 -3.51 -9.07 -9.96
CA GLU A 67 -2.39 -8.52 -9.21
C GLU A 67 -1.25 -8.01 -10.10
N ALA A 68 -0.86 -8.75 -11.15
CA ALA A 68 0.26 -8.37 -11.99
C ALA A 68 0.03 -7.04 -12.75
N GLU A 69 -1.22 -6.69 -13.03
CA GLU A 69 -1.54 -5.40 -13.66
C GLU A 69 -1.40 -4.25 -12.66
N THR A 70 -1.58 -4.53 -11.37
CA THR A 70 -1.45 -3.51 -10.33
C THR A 70 -0.02 -3.03 -10.14
N ALA A 71 0.98 -3.87 -10.42
CA ALA A 71 2.39 -3.50 -10.41
C ALA A 71 2.74 -2.44 -11.46
N MET A 72 1.91 -2.28 -12.50
CA MET A 72 2.05 -1.26 -13.55
C MET A 72 1.44 0.09 -13.15
N ILE A 73 0.69 0.14 -12.06
CA ILE A 73 0.04 1.37 -11.61
C ILE A 73 1.05 2.24 -10.85
N THR A 74 1.20 3.48 -11.30
CA THR A 74 2.04 4.47 -10.63
C THR A 74 1.65 4.65 -9.17
N LYS A 75 2.60 4.61 -8.25
CA LYS A 75 2.39 4.62 -6.79
C LYS A 75 1.32 5.61 -6.30
N PRO A 76 1.31 6.90 -6.71
CA PRO A 76 0.28 7.86 -6.25
C PRO A 76 -1.16 7.52 -6.65
N TYR A 77 -1.35 6.58 -7.58
CA TYR A 77 -2.67 6.22 -8.09
C TYR A 77 -3.12 4.81 -7.68
N GLN A 78 -2.30 4.06 -6.97
CA GLN A 78 -2.60 2.67 -6.58
C GLN A 78 -3.88 2.59 -5.75
N PHE A 79 -4.06 3.44 -4.76
CA PHE A 79 -5.28 3.46 -3.95
C PHE A 79 -6.50 3.97 -4.73
N GLY A 80 -6.32 4.93 -5.65
CA GLY A 80 -7.39 5.35 -6.54
C GLY A 80 -7.85 4.23 -7.45
N TYR A 81 -6.92 3.47 -8.01
CA TYR A 81 -7.21 2.28 -8.80
C TYR A 81 -7.90 1.20 -7.95
N LEU A 82 -7.38 0.90 -6.77
CA LEU A 82 -7.96 -0.07 -5.84
C LEU A 82 -9.43 0.26 -5.52
N ARG A 83 -9.74 1.52 -5.28
CA ARG A 83 -11.11 1.99 -5.06
C ARG A 83 -12.04 1.64 -6.21
N LEU A 84 -11.57 1.81 -7.46
CA LEU A 84 -12.36 1.49 -8.65
C LEU A 84 -12.47 -0.01 -8.89
N ALA A 85 -11.42 -0.76 -8.59
CA ALA A 85 -11.32 -2.19 -8.84
C ALA A 85 -11.97 -3.07 -7.76
N ALA A 86 -12.07 -2.59 -6.53
CA ALA A 86 -12.45 -3.37 -5.35
C ALA A 86 -13.71 -4.24 -5.52
N ALA A 87 -14.75 -3.73 -6.21
CA ALA A 87 -15.99 -4.49 -6.44
C ALA A 87 -15.85 -5.63 -7.48
N HIS A 88 -14.70 -5.72 -8.13
CA HIS A 88 -14.47 -6.62 -9.26
C HIS A 88 -13.30 -7.59 -9.03
N LEU A 89 -12.53 -7.37 -7.98
CA LEU A 89 -11.43 -8.23 -7.58
C LEU A 89 -11.96 -9.43 -6.77
N SER A 90 -11.28 -10.57 -6.90
CA SER A 90 -11.43 -11.64 -5.93
C SER A 90 -10.92 -11.17 -4.57
N GLU A 91 -11.32 -11.85 -3.50
CA GLU A 91 -10.82 -11.53 -2.16
C GLU A 91 -9.28 -11.67 -2.08
N GLN A 92 -8.71 -12.67 -2.76
CA GLN A 92 -7.27 -12.88 -2.83
C GLN A 92 -6.58 -11.73 -3.55
N ASP A 93 -7.05 -11.35 -4.75
CA ASP A 93 -6.45 -10.24 -5.51
C ASP A 93 -6.61 -8.92 -4.77
N MET A 94 -7.74 -8.72 -4.10
CA MET A 94 -7.99 -7.53 -3.28
C MET A 94 -7.02 -7.43 -2.11
N ALA A 95 -6.75 -8.55 -1.41
CA ALA A 95 -5.82 -8.60 -0.30
C ALA A 95 -4.39 -8.35 -0.76
N SER A 96 -3.94 -9.08 -1.78
CA SER A 96 -2.60 -8.91 -2.36
C SER A 96 -2.38 -7.47 -2.85
N PHE A 97 -3.36 -6.89 -3.52
CA PHE A 97 -3.23 -5.53 -4.01
C PHE A 97 -3.25 -4.47 -2.90
N LEU A 98 -4.12 -4.63 -1.91
CA LEU A 98 -4.17 -3.70 -0.77
C LEU A 98 -2.83 -3.70 -0.01
N SER A 99 -2.28 -4.88 0.26
CA SER A 99 -0.98 -5.02 0.93
C SER A 99 0.15 -4.42 0.10
N TYR A 100 0.21 -4.73 -1.19
CA TYR A 100 1.19 -4.15 -2.10
C TYR A 100 1.10 -2.62 -2.17
N ALA A 101 -0.11 -2.08 -2.36
CA ALA A 101 -0.32 -0.63 -2.41
C ALA A 101 0.06 0.04 -1.09
N TRP A 102 -0.24 -0.61 0.04
CA TRP A 102 0.11 -0.11 1.37
C TRP A 102 1.63 -0.02 1.56
N ILE A 103 2.34 -1.13 1.34
CA ILE A 103 3.79 -1.21 1.55
C ILE A 103 4.55 -0.31 0.56
N SER A 104 4.09 -0.20 -0.69
CA SER A 104 4.79 0.58 -1.72
C SER A 104 4.55 2.09 -1.66
N THR A 105 3.53 2.56 -0.94
CA THR A 105 3.19 3.98 -0.84
C THR A 105 3.91 4.63 0.34
N GLU A 106 4.53 5.79 0.11
CA GLU A 106 5.30 6.53 1.14
C GLU A 106 4.44 7.02 2.32
N SER A 107 3.19 7.39 2.08
CA SER A 107 2.31 7.96 3.11
C SER A 107 0.88 7.45 2.95
N PRO A 108 0.64 6.13 3.11
CA PRO A 108 -0.68 5.54 2.85
C PRO A 108 -1.79 6.10 3.73
N ASN A 109 -1.46 6.53 4.94
CA ASN A 109 -2.42 7.16 5.86
C ASN A 109 -2.95 8.52 5.40
N ASN A 110 -2.28 9.16 4.45
CA ASN A 110 -2.60 10.50 3.93
C ASN A 110 -2.93 10.47 2.43
N ASP A 111 -3.28 9.31 1.88
CA ASP A 111 -3.62 9.19 0.46
C ASP A 111 -4.85 10.06 0.11
N PRO A 112 -4.77 10.87 -0.96
CA PRO A 112 -5.88 11.73 -1.34
C PRO A 112 -7.06 11.00 -2.01
N ASN A 113 -6.84 9.76 -2.48
CA ASN A 113 -7.84 8.99 -3.23
C ASN A 113 -8.69 8.09 -2.32
N LEU A 114 -8.15 7.66 -1.18
CA LEU A 114 -8.85 6.84 -0.20
C LEU A 114 -8.76 7.45 1.19
N SER A 115 -9.89 7.65 1.82
CA SER A 115 -9.92 8.07 3.21
C SER A 115 -9.43 6.94 4.14
N GLN A 116 -8.89 7.30 5.29
CA GLN A 116 -8.51 6.38 6.36
C GLN A 116 -9.67 5.43 6.75
N ARG A 117 -10.92 5.92 6.69
CA ARG A 117 -12.11 5.10 6.97
C ARG A 117 -12.33 4.02 5.90
N GLU A 118 -12.13 4.36 4.64
CA GLU A 118 -12.26 3.41 3.52
C GLU A 118 -11.15 2.35 3.59
N LEU A 119 -9.91 2.78 3.81
CA LEU A 119 -8.78 1.86 4.01
C LEU A 119 -9.02 0.90 5.18
N LEU A 120 -9.43 1.42 6.33
CA LEU A 120 -9.77 0.60 7.49
C LEU A 120 -10.89 -0.41 7.17
N SER A 121 -11.89 0.01 6.41
CA SER A 121 -12.98 -0.88 6.00
C SER A 121 -12.48 -2.00 5.09
N MET A 122 -11.54 -1.71 4.19
CA MET A 122 -10.93 -2.71 3.32
C MET A 122 -10.13 -3.73 4.13
N PHE A 123 -9.22 -3.29 5.01
CA PHE A 123 -8.47 -4.19 5.89
C PHE A 123 -9.38 -5.08 6.74
N ARG A 124 -10.46 -4.53 7.29
CA ARG A 124 -11.41 -5.27 8.12
C ARG A 124 -12.22 -6.33 7.36
N SER A 125 -12.44 -6.13 6.08
CA SER A 125 -13.26 -7.02 5.25
C SER A 125 -12.50 -8.23 4.70
N LEU A 126 -11.18 -8.24 4.86
CA LEU A 126 -10.31 -9.26 4.29
C LEU A 126 -9.79 -10.20 5.37
N ASP A 127 -9.54 -11.44 4.97
CA ASP A 127 -8.87 -12.43 5.81
C ASP A 127 -7.41 -11.99 6.03
N PRO A 128 -6.96 -11.81 7.29
CA PRO A 128 -5.58 -11.46 7.59
C PRO A 128 -4.53 -12.40 6.96
N GLN A 129 -4.85 -13.69 6.82
CA GLN A 129 -3.96 -14.65 6.17
C GLN A 129 -3.69 -14.32 4.69
N LYS A 130 -4.62 -13.64 4.02
CA LYS A 130 -4.46 -13.24 2.61
C LYS A 130 -3.73 -11.90 2.45
N LEU A 131 -3.68 -11.09 3.52
CA LEU A 131 -2.99 -9.80 3.54
C LEU A 131 -1.49 -9.92 3.76
N MET A 132 -1.05 -11.02 4.36
CA MET A 132 0.30 -11.22 4.86
C MET A 132 0.96 -12.44 4.21
N ASP A 133 2.28 -12.42 4.16
CA ASP A 133 3.01 -13.65 3.85
C ASP A 133 2.98 -14.64 5.03
N GLN A 134 3.60 -15.81 4.87
CA GLN A 134 3.54 -16.87 5.88
C GLN A 134 4.28 -16.49 7.17
N GLU A 135 5.36 -15.73 7.08
CA GLU A 135 6.15 -15.30 8.23
C GLU A 135 5.40 -14.21 8.99
N GLU A 136 4.92 -13.20 8.29
CA GLU A 136 4.11 -12.10 8.83
C GLU A 136 2.86 -12.63 9.53
N TYR A 137 2.15 -13.55 8.88
CA TYR A 137 0.94 -14.14 9.46
C TYR A 137 1.24 -14.97 10.70
N THR A 138 2.35 -15.72 10.72
CA THR A 138 2.77 -16.50 11.90
C THR A 138 3.09 -15.58 13.08
N GLN A 139 3.81 -14.48 12.84
CA GLN A 139 4.10 -13.50 13.88
C GLN A 139 2.82 -12.78 14.34
N PHE A 140 1.95 -12.41 13.41
CA PHE A 140 0.64 -11.82 13.72
C PHE A 140 -0.21 -12.73 14.62
N GLN A 141 -0.23 -14.05 14.33
CA GLN A 141 -0.95 -15.01 15.17
C GLN A 141 -0.38 -15.12 16.59
N ASN A 142 0.90 -14.84 16.77
CA ASN A 142 1.59 -14.92 18.06
C ASN A 142 1.58 -13.60 18.84
N LEU A 143 0.93 -12.55 18.34
CA LEU A 143 0.75 -11.32 19.11
C LEU A 143 -0.04 -11.60 20.40
N ASP A 144 0.32 -10.89 21.45
CA ASP A 144 -0.41 -10.92 22.73
C ASP A 144 -1.84 -10.40 22.58
N ASP A 145 -2.75 -10.75 23.49
CA ASP A 145 -4.13 -10.27 23.50
C ASP A 145 -4.23 -8.74 23.57
N VAL A 146 -3.27 -8.11 24.22
CA VAL A 146 -3.10 -6.66 24.29
C VAL A 146 -1.70 -6.31 23.79
N VAL A 147 -1.64 -5.61 22.68
CA VAL A 147 -0.42 -5.26 21.98
C VAL A 147 -0.02 -3.83 22.32
N THR A 148 1.23 -3.62 22.70
CA THR A 148 1.81 -2.27 22.81
C THR A 148 2.34 -1.84 21.45
N VAL A 149 1.98 -0.63 21.03
CA VAL A 149 2.32 -0.09 19.72
C VAL A 149 2.88 1.33 19.84
N TYR A 150 3.77 1.69 18.91
CA TYR A 150 4.48 2.95 18.92
C TYR A 150 4.28 3.69 17.60
N ARG A 151 4.37 5.03 17.63
CA ARG A 151 4.29 5.85 16.42
C ARG A 151 5.13 7.11 16.56
N GLY A 152 6.03 7.34 15.62
CA GLY A 152 6.76 8.59 15.48
C GLY A 152 5.88 9.67 14.85
N VAL A 153 5.78 10.80 15.50
CA VAL A 153 4.99 11.95 15.07
C VAL A 153 5.88 13.18 14.98
N THR A 154 5.91 13.78 13.80
CA THR A 154 6.63 15.02 13.49
C THR A 154 5.63 16.09 13.03
N SER A 155 6.12 17.27 12.64
CA SER A 155 5.28 18.34 12.09
C SER A 155 4.46 17.88 10.87
N TYR A 156 4.97 16.94 10.06
CA TYR A 156 4.32 16.43 8.84
C TYR A 156 3.08 15.59 9.09
N ASN A 157 3.02 14.88 10.22
CA ASN A 157 1.92 13.98 10.53
C ASN A 157 1.20 14.29 11.86
N ALA A 158 1.52 15.44 12.47
CA ALA A 158 0.93 15.87 13.76
C ALA A 158 -0.60 15.95 13.73
N ASN A 159 -1.19 16.23 12.57
CA ASN A 159 -2.64 16.27 12.38
C ASN A 159 -3.28 14.86 12.31
N ASN A 160 -2.48 13.80 12.24
CA ASN A 160 -2.94 12.43 12.09
C ASN A 160 -2.22 11.46 13.06
N ILE A 161 -2.21 11.80 14.36
CA ILE A 161 -1.63 10.94 15.40
C ILE A 161 -2.34 9.58 15.41
N LYS A 162 -3.68 9.59 15.34
CA LYS A 162 -4.50 8.38 15.27
C LYS A 162 -4.62 7.86 13.85
N ALA A 163 -3.50 7.40 13.30
CA ALA A 163 -3.43 6.76 11.99
C ALA A 163 -3.60 5.24 12.07
N LEU A 164 -3.72 4.58 10.92
CA LEU A 164 -3.83 3.12 10.84
C LEU A 164 -2.49 2.41 11.13
N SER A 165 -1.37 3.05 10.77
CA SER A 165 -0.02 2.52 10.83
C SER A 165 0.64 2.80 12.18
N TRP A 166 1.05 1.75 12.85
CA TRP A 166 1.83 1.77 14.09
C TRP A 166 2.93 0.71 13.99
N THR A 167 3.98 0.80 14.78
CA THR A 167 5.02 -0.23 14.85
C THR A 167 5.02 -0.93 16.20
N LEU A 168 5.41 -2.20 16.21
CA LEU A 168 5.67 -2.97 17.44
C LEU A 168 7.01 -2.56 18.08
N ASN A 169 7.90 -1.95 17.30
CA ASN A 169 9.26 -1.63 17.71
C ASN A 169 9.41 -0.13 18.01
N ARG A 170 9.71 0.18 19.27
CA ARG A 170 9.93 1.56 19.72
C ARG A 170 11.07 2.26 18.97
N GLU A 171 12.17 1.55 18.68
CA GLU A 171 13.33 2.12 18.00
C GLU A 171 12.98 2.56 16.58
N VAL A 172 12.09 1.82 15.91
CA VAL A 172 11.55 2.21 14.60
C VAL A 172 10.75 3.52 14.71
N ALA A 173 9.90 3.67 15.73
CA ALA A 173 9.17 4.91 15.94
C ALA A 173 10.11 6.09 16.24
N GLU A 174 11.18 5.89 17.02
CA GLU A 174 12.24 6.88 17.28
C GLU A 174 12.95 7.29 15.98
N TRP A 175 13.30 6.30 15.13
CA TRP A 175 13.92 6.58 13.84
C TRP A 175 13.00 7.46 12.96
N PHE A 176 11.70 7.16 12.90
CA PHE A 176 10.74 7.98 12.15
C PHE A 176 10.64 9.42 12.65
N VAL A 177 10.80 9.65 13.95
CA VAL A 177 10.86 11.00 14.54
C VAL A 177 12.04 11.80 13.99
N HIS A 178 13.20 11.15 13.85
CA HIS A 178 14.45 11.83 13.48
C HIS A 178 14.81 11.75 11.98
N ARG A 179 14.04 10.99 11.20
CA ARG A 179 14.34 10.66 9.79
C ARG A 179 14.69 11.86 8.91
N TYR A 180 14.10 13.01 9.17
CA TYR A 180 14.28 14.23 8.36
C TYR A 180 15.01 15.36 9.13
N GLY A 181 15.68 15.04 10.21
CA GLY A 181 16.38 16.02 11.04
C GLY A 181 15.44 16.96 11.80
N GLU A 182 14.19 16.57 11.98
CA GLU A 182 13.20 17.29 12.78
C GLU A 182 13.10 16.73 14.20
N ASP A 183 12.64 17.56 15.10
CA ASP A 183 12.19 17.12 16.42
C ASP A 183 10.76 16.64 16.33
N GLY A 184 10.48 15.52 16.96
CA GLY A 184 9.13 14.95 17.03
C GLY A 184 8.88 14.24 18.36
N ILE A 185 7.78 13.54 18.42
CA ILE A 185 7.33 12.84 19.64
C ILE A 185 6.99 11.41 19.27
N VAL A 186 7.49 10.44 20.02
CA VAL A 186 7.00 9.08 19.97
C VAL A 186 5.72 9.00 20.80
N TYR A 187 4.68 8.47 20.22
CA TYR A 187 3.47 8.09 20.94
C TYR A 187 3.48 6.59 21.20
N GLU A 188 3.06 6.22 22.40
CA GLU A 188 2.83 4.85 22.81
C GLU A 188 1.34 4.65 23.08
N ALA A 189 0.82 3.50 22.68
CA ALA A 189 -0.56 3.11 22.95
C ALA A 189 -0.65 1.60 23.12
N GLN A 190 -1.79 1.15 23.62
CA GLN A 190 -2.16 -0.25 23.65
C GLN A 190 -3.37 -0.50 22.76
N ILE A 191 -3.47 -1.71 22.19
CA ILE A 191 -4.62 -2.12 21.42
C ILE A 191 -4.92 -3.60 21.65
N ASN A 192 -6.19 -3.96 21.75
CA ASN A 192 -6.57 -5.37 21.75
C ASN A 192 -6.31 -5.98 20.35
N LYS A 193 -5.73 -7.17 20.32
CA LYS A 193 -5.37 -7.88 19.09
C LYS A 193 -6.53 -8.00 18.09
N GLU A 194 -7.74 -8.18 18.56
CA GLU A 194 -8.96 -8.23 17.72
C GLU A 194 -9.21 -6.97 16.89
N HIS A 195 -8.51 -5.88 17.19
CA HIS A 195 -8.59 -4.60 16.49
C HIS A 195 -7.32 -4.31 15.67
N THR A 196 -6.49 -5.33 15.44
CA THR A 196 -5.36 -5.32 14.51
C THR A 196 -5.74 -6.13 13.27
N TYR A 197 -5.25 -5.76 12.09
CA TYR A 197 -5.71 -6.34 10.83
C TYR A 197 -4.61 -6.91 9.96
N ALA A 198 -3.39 -6.42 10.10
CA ALA A 198 -2.21 -6.96 9.45
C ALA A 198 -0.94 -6.59 10.23
N LEU A 199 0.11 -7.36 10.02
CA LEU A 199 1.48 -7.08 10.45
C LEU A 199 2.38 -7.21 9.23
N PHE A 200 3.09 -6.14 8.87
CA PHE A 200 4.03 -6.11 7.76
C PHE A 200 5.46 -5.99 8.29
N LEU A 201 6.32 -6.92 7.87
CA LEU A 201 7.72 -6.97 8.28
C LEU A 201 8.65 -6.31 7.25
N GLY A 202 8.11 -5.95 6.11
CA GLY A 202 8.86 -5.27 5.07
C GLY A 202 9.57 -4.02 5.60
N ARG A 203 10.78 -3.74 5.10
CA ARG A 203 11.62 -2.62 5.53
C ARG A 203 12.02 -2.66 7.02
N ASN A 204 11.91 -3.81 7.68
CA ASN A 204 12.19 -3.98 9.12
C ASN A 204 11.40 -3.00 10.02
N GLU A 205 10.18 -2.61 9.59
CA GLU A 205 9.38 -1.63 10.31
C GLU A 205 8.44 -2.26 11.34
N GLU A 206 8.23 -3.58 11.30
CA GLU A 206 7.28 -4.29 12.18
C GLU A 206 5.94 -3.54 12.25
N GLU A 207 5.43 -3.14 11.07
CA GLU A 207 4.27 -2.27 10.96
C GLU A 207 2.98 -3.06 11.21
N VAL A 208 2.18 -2.61 12.18
CA VAL A 208 0.87 -3.19 12.48
C VAL A 208 -0.25 -2.22 12.06
N ILE A 209 -1.25 -2.76 11.35
CA ILE A 209 -2.44 -2.02 10.94
C ILE A 209 -3.50 -2.16 12.01
N VAL A 210 -3.93 -1.02 12.56
CA VAL A 210 -4.83 -0.97 13.71
C VAL A 210 -6.11 -0.17 13.44
N ASP A 211 -7.17 -0.40 14.22
CA ASP A 211 -8.26 0.56 14.33
C ASP A 211 -7.88 1.71 15.27
N PRO A 212 -7.61 2.92 14.77
CA PRO A 212 -7.14 4.02 15.60
C PRO A 212 -8.18 4.51 16.62
N LYS A 213 -9.44 4.12 16.48
CA LYS A 213 -10.49 4.42 17.46
C LYS A 213 -10.48 3.47 18.66
N ARG A 214 -9.73 2.38 18.56
CA ARG A 214 -9.62 1.35 19.58
C ARG A 214 -8.29 1.40 20.35
N LEU A 215 -7.46 2.39 20.06
CA LEU A 215 -6.26 2.67 20.85
C LEU A 215 -6.64 3.09 22.27
N ILE A 216 -6.01 2.46 23.25
CA ILE A 216 -6.15 2.73 24.67
C ILE A 216 -4.81 3.20 25.24
N ASN A 217 -4.84 3.95 26.30
CA ASN A 217 -3.64 4.47 26.98
C ASN A 217 -2.69 5.24 26.05
N LEU A 218 -3.25 5.97 25.09
CA LEU A 218 -2.45 6.77 24.13
C LEU A 218 -1.78 7.94 24.88
N VAL A 219 -0.46 7.88 24.98
CA VAL A 219 0.35 8.90 25.66
C VAL A 219 1.57 9.28 24.82
N PRO A 220 2.02 10.54 24.89
CA PRO A 220 3.34 10.90 24.40
C PRO A 220 4.40 10.22 25.28
N SER A 221 5.37 9.60 24.64
CA SER A 221 6.50 8.98 25.31
C SER A 221 7.76 9.77 24.95
N PRO A 222 8.55 10.25 25.91
CA PRO A 222 9.74 11.02 25.61
C PRO A 222 10.64 10.27 24.62
N SER A 223 11.06 10.95 23.55
CA SER A 223 12.02 10.37 22.62
C SER A 223 13.36 10.21 23.33
N GLN A 224 14.05 9.12 23.08
CA GLN A 224 15.43 8.90 23.51
C GLN A 224 16.37 9.49 22.47
N GLU A 225 17.67 9.62 22.78
CA GLU A 225 18.65 10.10 21.81
C GLU A 225 18.65 9.28 20.52
N PRO A 226 19.02 9.88 19.36
CA PRO A 226 18.93 9.21 18.06
C PRO A 226 19.64 7.85 18.08
N VAL A 227 18.87 6.79 17.85
CA VAL A 227 19.39 5.44 17.64
C VAL A 227 19.72 5.28 16.14
N GLN A 228 20.75 4.50 15.82
CA GLN A 228 21.05 4.14 14.44
C GLN A 228 19.85 3.40 13.85
N GLY A 229 19.22 3.98 12.83
CA GLY A 229 17.98 3.46 12.28
C GLY A 229 18.10 2.05 11.70
N PRO A 230 16.96 1.36 11.45
CA PRO A 230 16.95 0.07 10.78
C PRO A 230 17.63 0.18 9.42
N ASP A 231 18.37 -0.87 9.03
CA ASP A 231 18.97 -0.95 7.70
C ASP A 231 17.85 -1.06 6.64
N LEU A 232 17.52 0.07 6.02
CA LEU A 232 16.51 0.17 4.97
C LEU A 232 17.09 -0.02 3.56
N SER A 233 18.33 -0.52 3.46
CA SER A 233 18.96 -0.83 2.18
C SER A 233 18.31 -2.08 1.58
N MET A 234 17.47 -1.88 0.58
CA MET A 234 17.09 -2.88 -0.41
C MET A 234 17.46 -2.42 -1.79
#